data_6d6e2d39e3436ccbbf3660be45d19e88
#
_entry.id   6d6e2d39e3436ccbbf3660be45d19e88
#
_cell.length_a   1.000
_cell.length_b   1.000
_cell.length_c   1.000
_cell.angle_alpha   90.00
_cell.angle_beta   90.00
_cell.angle_gamma   90.00
#
_symmetry.space_group_name_H-M   'P 1'
#
loop_
_entity.id
_entity.type
_entity.pdbx_description
1 polymer ?
#
loop_
_entity_poly.entity_id
_entity_poly.type
_entity_poly.pdbx_seq_one_letter_code
_entity_poly.pdbx_strand_id
1 'polypeptide(L)'
;MIRLLPVVFASFLAVPAVASPTLDAAKLKLASANVVVIDAEEGKAVYAKAADEVTPIASLTKLMTAIVVLDAGQPLDEQLEVDMDDFDYIKGSRSRLRMGVTLSREEMLRLALMSSENRAASSLGRHYPGGQLAFIAAMNAKARALGMTSTHYDDATGLSPRNVSTANDLARLVRAAAEYPRIREFSTTPSHMVEVSATGQTLGYRNSNSLVKDNDWDITLQKTGYIREAGRCVVMLANIASKPVVIVLLDSIGKLTRVADAERVKHWLETGESLPATMLRQVVQKTPQKATGKPVTKVSAKSASGKRAKGKIGPRGTRR
;
A
#
# COMPACT_ATOMS: atom_id res chain seq x y z
N MET A 1 -38.00 53.89 -41.69
CA MET A 1 -37.91 53.40 -40.29
C MET A 1 -36.68 52.49 -40.20
N ILE A 2 -35.56 53.03 -39.71
CA ILE A 2 -34.31 52.31 -39.55
C ILE A 2 -34.29 51.73 -38.13
N ARG A 3 -34.30 50.37 -37.99
CA ARG A 3 -34.15 49.71 -36.70
C ARG A 3 -32.67 49.53 -36.36
N LEU A 4 -32.18 50.30 -35.37
CA LEU A 4 -30.88 50.07 -34.75
C LEU A 4 -30.96 48.83 -33.84
N LEU A 5 -30.14 47.79 -34.15
CA LEU A 5 -29.91 46.67 -33.23
C LEU A 5 -28.85 47.10 -32.20
N PRO A 6 -29.04 46.77 -30.90
CA PRO A 6 -28.01 47.00 -29.89
C PRO A 6 -26.88 45.96 -30.04
N VAL A 7 -25.66 46.45 -30.16
CA VAL A 7 -24.43 45.59 -30.07
C VAL A 7 -24.16 45.41 -28.59
N VAL A 8 -24.32 44.16 -28.12
CA VAL A 8 -23.94 43.75 -26.77
C VAL A 8 -22.44 43.48 -26.75
N PHE A 9 -21.65 44.34 -26.13
CA PHE A 9 -20.25 44.08 -25.83
C PHE A 9 -20.18 43.08 -24.65
N ALA A 10 -19.83 41.81 -24.95
CA ALA A 10 -19.46 40.84 -23.93
C ALA A 10 -18.04 41.15 -23.43
N SER A 11 -17.90 41.74 -22.25
CA SER A 11 -16.61 41.91 -21.58
C SER A 11 -16.12 40.56 -21.10
N PHE A 12 -15.15 39.96 -21.78
CA PHE A 12 -14.38 38.81 -21.27
C PHE A 12 -13.52 39.27 -20.10
N LEU A 13 -13.90 38.96 -18.88
CA LEU A 13 -13.02 39.07 -17.72
C LEU A 13 -11.89 37.99 -17.87
N ALA A 14 -10.70 38.42 -18.21
CA ALA A 14 -9.50 37.62 -18.20
C ALA A 14 -9.21 37.20 -16.74
N VAL A 15 -9.41 35.93 -16.40
CA VAL A 15 -8.95 35.36 -15.13
C VAL A 15 -7.43 35.36 -15.16
N PRO A 16 -6.72 35.99 -14.21
CA PRO A 16 -5.26 35.97 -14.19
C PRO A 16 -4.80 34.52 -14.07
N ALA A 17 -3.99 34.04 -15.02
CA ALA A 17 -3.31 32.74 -14.92
C ALA A 17 -2.34 32.82 -13.74
N VAL A 18 -2.59 32.05 -12.70
CA VAL A 18 -1.63 31.90 -11.59
C VAL A 18 -0.44 31.15 -12.17
N ALA A 19 0.72 31.82 -12.22
CA ALA A 19 1.95 31.22 -12.71
C ALA A 19 2.31 30.02 -11.83
N SER A 20 2.60 28.87 -12.47
CA SER A 20 3.10 27.69 -11.73
C SER A 20 4.41 28.04 -11.03
N PRO A 21 4.64 27.56 -9.79
CA PRO A 21 5.85 27.84 -9.05
C PRO A 21 7.08 27.31 -9.78
N THR A 22 8.20 28.03 -9.71
CA THR A 22 9.48 27.51 -10.21
C THR A 22 10.00 26.46 -9.23
N LEU A 23 10.12 25.21 -9.70
CA LEU A 23 10.56 24.08 -8.89
C LEU A 23 12.09 24.00 -8.86
N ASP A 24 12.69 24.23 -7.68
CA ASP A 24 14.11 24.04 -7.43
C ASP A 24 14.30 22.73 -6.62
N ALA A 25 14.83 21.69 -7.27
CA ALA A 25 15.08 20.39 -6.66
C ALA A 25 16.03 20.46 -5.45
N ALA A 26 16.91 21.47 -5.37
CA ALA A 26 17.82 21.64 -4.23
C ALA A 26 17.09 21.99 -2.92
N LYS A 27 15.89 22.57 -3.00
CA LYS A 27 15.04 22.88 -1.85
C LYS A 27 14.33 21.63 -1.27
N LEU A 28 14.16 20.56 -2.05
CA LEU A 28 13.45 19.36 -1.61
C LEU A 28 14.40 18.40 -0.87
N LYS A 29 14.30 18.33 0.45
CA LYS A 29 15.10 17.45 1.31
C LYS A 29 14.27 16.24 1.77
N LEU A 30 14.51 15.07 1.16
CA LEU A 30 13.81 13.82 1.46
C LEU A 30 14.72 12.82 2.18
N ALA A 31 14.13 12.13 3.17
CA ALA A 31 14.81 11.10 3.95
C ALA A 31 14.73 9.71 3.29
N SER A 32 13.78 9.48 2.37
CA SER A 32 13.74 8.28 1.54
C SER A 32 15.01 8.16 0.71
N ALA A 33 15.59 6.96 0.62
CA ALA A 33 16.87 6.75 -0.06
C ALA A 33 16.73 6.88 -1.58
N ASN A 34 15.74 6.20 -2.18
CA ASN A 34 15.52 6.19 -3.61
C ASN A 34 14.17 6.85 -3.93
N VAL A 35 14.18 7.88 -4.76
CA VAL A 35 13.01 8.70 -5.04
C VAL A 35 12.91 9.06 -6.51
N VAL A 36 11.69 9.04 -7.05
CA VAL A 36 11.36 9.77 -8.27
C VAL A 36 9.99 10.43 -8.11
N VAL A 37 9.87 11.67 -8.60
CA VAL A 37 8.62 12.43 -8.74
C VAL A 37 8.48 12.77 -10.21
N ILE A 38 7.36 12.35 -10.83
CA ILE A 38 7.14 12.50 -12.28
C ILE A 38 5.83 13.26 -12.50
N ASP A 39 5.87 14.31 -13.32
CA ASP A 39 4.66 14.85 -13.94
C ASP A 39 4.08 13.78 -14.86
N ALA A 40 2.90 13.27 -14.53
CA ALA A 40 2.33 12.11 -15.24
C ALA A 40 1.81 12.46 -16.65
N GLU A 41 1.48 13.72 -16.91
CA GLU A 41 1.07 14.22 -18.23
C GLU A 41 2.28 14.34 -19.16
N GLU A 42 3.34 15.02 -18.71
CA GLU A 42 4.56 15.21 -19.50
C GLU A 42 5.44 13.95 -19.53
N GLY A 43 5.28 13.04 -18.58
CA GLY A 43 6.13 11.87 -18.40
C GLY A 43 7.55 12.22 -17.93
N LYS A 44 7.78 13.46 -17.46
CA LYS A 44 9.08 14.00 -17.09
C LYS A 44 9.30 13.95 -15.59
N ALA A 45 10.49 13.49 -15.17
CA ALA A 45 10.90 13.57 -13.79
C ALA A 45 11.18 15.03 -13.40
N VAL A 46 10.47 15.52 -12.38
CA VAL A 46 10.68 16.85 -11.76
C VAL A 46 11.64 16.77 -10.57
N TYR A 47 11.79 15.58 -10.00
CA TYR A 47 12.77 15.28 -8.94
C TYR A 47 13.23 13.84 -9.05
N ALA A 48 14.52 13.57 -8.87
CA ALA A 48 15.10 12.24 -8.81
C ALA A 48 16.24 12.20 -7.78
N LYS A 49 16.31 11.10 -7.02
CA LYS A 49 17.37 10.80 -6.06
C LYS A 49 17.61 9.29 -6.08
N ALA A 50 18.80 8.85 -6.51
CA ALA A 50 19.16 7.44 -6.64
C ALA A 50 18.05 6.60 -7.33
N ALA A 51 17.41 7.17 -8.38
CA ALA A 51 16.17 6.64 -8.96
C ALA A 51 16.35 5.35 -9.77
N ASP A 52 17.59 5.03 -10.17
CA ASP A 52 17.97 3.82 -10.92
C ASP A 52 18.65 2.76 -10.04
N GLU A 53 18.77 2.99 -8.74
CA GLU A 53 19.31 2.01 -7.81
C GLU A 53 18.30 0.89 -7.58
N VAL A 54 18.76 -0.36 -7.74
CA VAL A 54 17.96 -1.57 -7.54
C VAL A 54 17.85 -1.87 -6.05
N THR A 55 16.62 -1.94 -5.53
CA THR A 55 16.35 -2.18 -4.11
C THR A 55 15.16 -3.12 -3.95
N PRO A 56 15.05 -3.87 -2.83
CA PRO A 56 13.84 -4.62 -2.50
C PRO A 56 12.62 -3.68 -2.38
N ILE A 57 11.48 -4.12 -2.89
CA ILE A 57 10.28 -3.28 -3.03
C ILE A 57 9.12 -3.66 -2.12
N ALA A 58 9.27 -4.75 -1.38
CA ALA A 58 8.21 -5.26 -0.50
C ALA A 58 6.85 -5.35 -1.23
N SER A 59 5.76 -5.07 -0.54
CA SER A 59 4.38 -5.18 -1.06
C SER A 59 4.00 -4.19 -2.18
N LEU A 60 4.92 -3.36 -2.70
CA LEU A 60 4.68 -2.65 -3.95
C LEU A 60 4.49 -3.65 -5.11
N THR A 61 5.06 -4.85 -4.99
CA THR A 61 4.84 -6.04 -5.82
C THR A 61 3.37 -6.28 -6.15
N LYS A 62 2.46 -6.02 -5.18
CA LYS A 62 1.02 -6.30 -5.34
C LYS A 62 0.33 -5.46 -6.43
N LEU A 63 0.94 -4.39 -6.91
CA LEU A 63 0.46 -3.70 -8.11
C LEU A 63 0.66 -4.57 -9.36
N MET A 64 1.84 -5.20 -9.51
CA MET A 64 2.08 -6.13 -10.61
C MET A 64 1.20 -7.38 -10.48
N THR A 65 1.04 -7.90 -9.26
CA THR A 65 0.10 -9.00 -8.97
C THR A 65 -1.30 -8.67 -9.48
N ALA A 66 -1.82 -7.47 -9.17
CA ALA A 66 -3.15 -7.07 -9.61
C ALA A 66 -3.26 -6.91 -11.13
N ILE A 67 -2.26 -6.34 -11.80
CA ILE A 67 -2.23 -6.24 -13.26
C ILE A 67 -2.30 -7.63 -13.90
N VAL A 68 -1.45 -8.57 -13.48
CA VAL A 68 -1.38 -9.92 -14.07
C VAL A 68 -2.67 -10.71 -13.82
N VAL A 69 -3.29 -10.57 -12.64
CA VAL A 69 -4.59 -11.19 -12.34
C VAL A 69 -5.69 -10.64 -13.25
N LEU A 70 -5.72 -9.32 -13.47
CA LEU A 70 -6.73 -8.68 -14.34
C LEU A 70 -6.49 -9.00 -15.82
N ASP A 71 -5.24 -9.04 -16.26
CA ASP A 71 -4.87 -9.42 -17.64
C ASP A 71 -5.26 -10.87 -17.98
N ALA A 72 -5.29 -11.76 -16.99
CA ALA A 72 -5.70 -13.15 -17.18
C ALA A 72 -7.20 -13.31 -17.51
N GLY A 73 -8.02 -12.28 -17.25
CA GLY A 73 -9.43 -12.28 -17.59
C GLY A 73 -10.28 -13.34 -16.88
N GLN A 74 -9.77 -13.93 -15.78
CA GLN A 74 -10.52 -14.93 -15.01
C GLN A 74 -11.72 -14.28 -14.32
N PRO A 75 -12.83 -15.04 -14.08
CA PRO A 75 -14.02 -14.52 -13.40
C PRO A 75 -13.66 -13.91 -12.05
N LEU A 76 -14.14 -12.68 -11.79
CA LEU A 76 -13.86 -11.95 -10.57
C LEU A 76 -14.72 -12.42 -9.40
N ASP A 77 -15.84 -13.05 -9.66
CA ASP A 77 -16.75 -13.69 -8.69
C ASP A 77 -16.31 -15.11 -8.30
N GLU A 78 -15.33 -15.69 -9.02
CA GLU A 78 -14.78 -16.99 -8.68
C GLU A 78 -14.25 -17.00 -7.24
N GLN A 79 -14.67 -18.04 -6.50
CA GLN A 79 -14.33 -18.20 -5.10
C GLN A 79 -12.95 -18.85 -4.96
N LEU A 80 -12.03 -18.17 -4.27
CA LEU A 80 -10.67 -18.61 -4.03
C LEU A 80 -10.50 -18.97 -2.56
N GLU A 81 -10.04 -20.18 -2.28
CA GLU A 81 -9.76 -20.63 -0.92
C GLU A 81 -8.34 -20.25 -0.51
N VAL A 82 -8.20 -19.82 0.75
CA VAL A 82 -6.90 -19.64 1.42
C VAL A 82 -6.48 -20.98 2.03
N ASP A 83 -5.33 -21.51 1.62
CA ASP A 83 -4.80 -22.76 2.15
C ASP A 83 -3.37 -22.63 2.73
N MET A 84 -2.74 -23.78 3.03
CA MET A 84 -1.41 -23.83 3.66
C MET A 84 -0.31 -23.22 2.79
N ASP A 85 -0.45 -23.26 1.46
CA ASP A 85 0.52 -22.68 0.53
C ASP A 85 0.49 -21.14 0.54
N ASP A 86 -0.58 -20.53 1.10
CA ASP A 86 -0.70 -19.10 1.29
C ASP A 86 -0.10 -18.62 2.63
N PHE A 87 0.46 -19.52 3.43
CA PHE A 87 1.12 -19.16 4.67
C PHE A 87 2.47 -18.50 4.41
N ASP A 88 2.75 -17.43 5.18
CA ASP A 88 4.03 -16.74 5.09
C ASP A 88 5.09 -17.46 5.93
N TYR A 89 5.87 -18.33 5.29
CA TYR A 89 7.02 -19.01 5.90
C TYR A 89 8.31 -18.16 5.86
N ILE A 90 8.32 -17.02 5.14
CA ILE A 90 9.51 -16.18 4.95
C ILE A 90 9.67 -15.20 6.12
N LYS A 91 8.58 -14.51 6.48
CA LYS A 91 8.58 -13.42 7.49
C LYS A 91 7.64 -13.68 8.66
N GLY A 92 6.80 -14.72 8.59
CA GLY A 92 5.81 -15.02 9.62
C GLY A 92 4.78 -13.90 9.79
N SER A 93 4.42 -13.19 8.72
CA SER A 93 3.46 -12.10 8.78
C SER A 93 2.07 -12.60 9.21
N ARG A 94 1.40 -11.80 10.03
CA ARG A 94 0.05 -12.13 10.49
C ARG A 94 -0.99 -11.77 9.45
N SER A 95 -1.96 -12.67 9.26
CA SER A 95 -3.17 -12.43 8.46
C SER A 95 -4.42 -12.69 9.28
N ARG A 96 -5.52 -12.00 8.91
CA ARG A 96 -6.87 -12.25 9.45
C ARG A 96 -7.64 -13.26 8.61
N LEU A 97 -7.23 -13.50 7.38
CA LEU A 97 -7.75 -14.60 6.57
C LEU A 97 -7.18 -15.90 7.09
N ARG A 98 -8.05 -16.73 7.70
CA ARG A 98 -7.66 -18.05 8.21
C ARG A 98 -7.63 -19.06 7.06
N MET A 99 -6.98 -20.20 7.27
CA MET A 99 -7.04 -21.35 6.35
C MET A 99 -8.49 -21.81 6.20
N GLY A 100 -8.86 -22.21 4.97
CA GLY A 100 -10.22 -22.60 4.60
C GLY A 100 -11.19 -21.42 4.38
N VAL A 101 -10.72 -20.17 4.54
CA VAL A 101 -11.52 -18.99 4.18
C VAL A 101 -11.58 -18.87 2.68
N THR A 102 -12.80 -18.73 2.15
CA THR A 102 -13.07 -18.54 0.73
C THR A 102 -13.61 -17.13 0.50
N LEU A 103 -13.04 -16.43 -0.45
CA LEU A 103 -13.47 -15.09 -0.90
C LEU A 103 -13.44 -15.03 -2.43
N SER A 104 -14.23 -14.14 -3.02
CA SER A 104 -14.16 -13.91 -4.46
C SER A 104 -12.78 -13.36 -4.87
N ARG A 105 -12.37 -13.62 -6.11
CA ARG A 105 -11.15 -13.05 -6.69
C ARG A 105 -11.13 -11.52 -6.56
N GLU A 106 -12.27 -10.88 -6.73
CA GLU A 106 -12.42 -9.43 -6.54
C GLU A 106 -12.08 -8.99 -5.12
N GLU A 107 -12.63 -9.69 -4.11
CA GLU A 107 -12.36 -9.38 -2.70
C GLU A 107 -10.87 -9.63 -2.37
N MET A 108 -10.28 -10.71 -2.88
CA MET A 108 -8.83 -10.96 -2.71
C MET A 108 -7.99 -9.82 -3.30
N LEU A 109 -8.33 -9.33 -4.52
CA LEU A 109 -7.66 -8.18 -5.15
C LEU A 109 -7.81 -6.92 -4.29
N ARG A 110 -9.03 -6.62 -3.82
CA ARG A 110 -9.32 -5.46 -2.98
C ARG A 110 -8.48 -5.49 -1.70
N LEU A 111 -8.44 -6.63 -1.00
CA LEU A 111 -7.66 -6.79 0.23
C LEU A 111 -6.16 -6.72 0.00
N ALA A 112 -5.66 -7.30 -1.08
CA ALA A 112 -4.24 -7.23 -1.46
C ALA A 112 -3.79 -5.79 -1.72
N LEU A 113 -4.62 -4.98 -2.38
CA LEU A 113 -4.29 -3.60 -2.74
C LEU A 113 -4.47 -2.62 -1.58
N MET A 114 -5.65 -2.60 -0.93
CA MET A 114 -5.96 -1.61 0.10
C MET A 114 -5.24 -1.85 1.42
N SER A 115 -5.28 -3.09 1.92
CA SER A 115 -4.74 -3.46 3.24
C SER A 115 -3.41 -4.19 3.18
N SER A 116 -2.93 -4.48 1.96
CA SER A 116 -1.70 -5.23 1.73
C SER A 116 -1.76 -6.66 2.28
N GLU A 117 -2.93 -7.33 2.18
CA GLU A 117 -3.14 -8.69 2.68
C GLU A 117 -2.29 -9.70 1.90
N ASN A 118 -1.41 -10.41 2.63
CA ASN A 118 -0.43 -11.29 2.00
C ASN A 118 -1.05 -12.61 1.52
N ARG A 119 -1.95 -13.22 2.32
CA ARG A 119 -2.62 -14.46 1.91
C ARG A 119 -3.54 -14.26 0.72
N ALA A 120 -4.19 -13.09 0.64
CA ALA A 120 -4.97 -12.73 -0.54
C ALA A 120 -4.09 -12.65 -1.79
N ALA A 121 -2.93 -12.00 -1.71
CA ALA A 121 -2.01 -11.90 -2.85
C ALA A 121 -1.41 -13.26 -3.25
N SER A 122 -1.08 -14.11 -2.27
CA SER A 122 -0.59 -15.47 -2.50
C SER A 122 -1.65 -16.34 -3.19
N SER A 123 -2.87 -16.36 -2.66
CA SER A 123 -4.00 -17.11 -3.21
C SER A 123 -4.33 -16.69 -4.65
N LEU A 124 -4.26 -15.37 -4.96
CA LEU A 124 -4.41 -14.89 -6.34
C LEU A 124 -3.36 -15.49 -7.29
N GLY A 125 -2.09 -15.53 -6.87
CA GLY A 125 -1.02 -16.13 -7.67
C GLY A 125 -1.16 -17.65 -7.81
N ARG A 126 -1.58 -18.34 -6.76
CA ARG A 126 -1.76 -19.80 -6.76
C ARG A 126 -2.93 -20.23 -7.66
N HIS A 127 -4.02 -19.45 -7.70
CA HIS A 127 -5.18 -19.70 -8.55
C HIS A 127 -5.04 -19.14 -9.98
N TYR A 128 -3.85 -18.69 -10.36
CA TYR A 128 -3.57 -18.31 -11.74
C TYR A 128 -3.48 -19.56 -12.64
N PRO A 129 -3.86 -19.47 -13.93
CA PRO A 129 -3.70 -20.57 -14.87
C PRO A 129 -2.24 -21.06 -14.93
N GLY A 130 -2.00 -22.33 -14.56
CA GLY A 130 -0.67 -22.91 -14.42
C GLY A 130 -0.01 -22.66 -13.06
N GLY A 131 -0.72 -22.08 -12.10
CA GLY A 131 -0.30 -21.94 -10.70
C GLY A 131 0.76 -20.88 -10.46
N GLN A 132 1.33 -20.90 -9.25
CA GLN A 132 2.27 -19.89 -8.74
C GLN A 132 3.49 -19.67 -9.65
N LEU A 133 4.09 -20.72 -10.21
CA LEU A 133 5.26 -20.58 -11.07
C LEU A 133 4.93 -19.86 -12.38
N ALA A 134 3.79 -20.21 -13.01
CA ALA A 134 3.31 -19.53 -14.20
C ALA A 134 2.96 -18.08 -13.91
N PHE A 135 2.38 -17.79 -12.73
CA PHE A 135 2.09 -16.43 -12.29
C PHE A 135 3.34 -15.57 -12.17
N ILE A 136 4.39 -16.06 -11.49
CA ILE A 136 5.67 -15.35 -11.35
C ILE A 136 6.31 -15.13 -12.73
N ALA A 137 6.26 -16.11 -13.60
CA ALA A 137 6.75 -15.97 -14.97
C ALA A 137 6.00 -14.87 -15.74
N ALA A 138 4.66 -14.78 -15.58
CA ALA A 138 3.81 -13.74 -16.16
C ALA A 138 4.14 -12.36 -15.58
N MET A 139 4.37 -12.23 -14.26
CA MET A 139 4.79 -10.96 -13.64
C MET A 139 6.11 -10.45 -14.24
N ASN A 140 7.10 -11.31 -14.40
CA ASN A 140 8.38 -10.96 -14.99
C ASN A 140 8.27 -10.66 -16.50
N ALA A 141 7.40 -11.37 -17.24
CA ALA A 141 7.10 -11.06 -18.63
C ALA A 141 6.43 -9.68 -18.78
N LYS A 142 5.46 -9.38 -17.91
CA LYS A 142 4.79 -8.07 -17.88
C LYS A 142 5.76 -6.94 -17.53
N ALA A 143 6.68 -7.15 -16.57
CA ALA A 143 7.72 -6.17 -16.26
C ALA A 143 8.57 -5.82 -17.49
N ARG A 144 9.02 -6.83 -18.23
CA ARG A 144 9.76 -6.59 -19.49
C ARG A 144 8.93 -5.84 -20.52
N ALA A 145 7.65 -6.21 -20.68
CA ALA A 145 6.74 -5.54 -21.62
C ALA A 145 6.50 -4.06 -21.28
N LEU A 146 6.56 -3.71 -19.98
CA LEU A 146 6.46 -2.33 -19.51
C LEU A 146 7.80 -1.57 -19.53
N GLY A 147 8.87 -2.18 -20.03
CA GLY A 147 10.21 -1.58 -20.04
C GLY A 147 10.85 -1.45 -18.65
N MET A 148 10.41 -2.27 -17.68
CA MET A 148 10.96 -2.33 -16.32
C MET A 148 12.17 -3.27 -16.29
N THR A 149 13.28 -2.82 -16.91
CA THR A 149 14.45 -3.67 -17.19
C THR A 149 15.29 -4.03 -15.96
N SER A 150 15.13 -3.27 -14.88
CA SER A 150 15.82 -3.49 -13.59
C SER A 150 14.90 -4.08 -12.53
N THR A 151 13.79 -4.72 -12.95
CA THR A 151 12.77 -5.29 -12.06
C THR A 151 12.73 -6.81 -12.16
N HIS A 152 12.68 -7.47 -10.99
CA HIS A 152 12.50 -8.92 -10.87
C HIS A 152 11.49 -9.25 -9.78
N TYR A 153 10.63 -10.22 -10.06
CA TYR A 153 9.65 -10.79 -9.13
C TYR A 153 9.97 -12.25 -8.84
N ASP A 154 9.96 -12.60 -7.57
CA ASP A 154 10.21 -13.95 -7.01
C ASP A 154 8.94 -14.52 -6.35
N ASP A 155 8.03 -13.66 -5.90
CA ASP A 155 6.73 -14.02 -5.35
C ASP A 155 5.64 -12.97 -5.66
N ALA A 156 4.38 -13.34 -5.43
CA ALA A 156 3.22 -12.50 -5.67
C ALA A 156 2.96 -11.46 -4.56
N THR A 157 3.64 -11.56 -3.41
CA THR A 157 3.32 -10.80 -2.19
C THR A 157 4.28 -9.66 -1.90
N GLY A 158 5.55 -9.83 -2.31
CA GLY A 158 6.67 -8.96 -1.96
C GLY A 158 7.27 -9.27 -0.58
N LEU A 159 7.08 -10.47 -0.06
CA LEU A 159 7.72 -10.94 1.17
C LEU A 159 9.17 -11.37 0.93
N SER A 160 9.47 -11.90 -0.25
CA SER A 160 10.83 -12.18 -0.67
C SER A 160 11.61 -10.87 -0.89
N PRO A 161 12.81 -10.72 -0.30
CA PRO A 161 13.69 -9.59 -0.60
C PRO A 161 14.26 -9.62 -2.03
N ARG A 162 14.05 -10.72 -2.76
CA ARG A 162 14.40 -10.84 -4.18
C ARG A 162 13.38 -10.20 -5.13
N ASN A 163 12.22 -9.75 -4.63
CA ASN A 163 11.38 -8.81 -5.37
C ASN A 163 12.04 -7.45 -5.36
N VAL A 164 12.70 -7.11 -6.44
CA VAL A 164 13.51 -5.90 -6.57
C VAL A 164 13.08 -5.05 -7.76
N SER A 165 13.31 -3.74 -7.65
CA SER A 165 13.03 -2.78 -8.71
C SER A 165 13.80 -1.48 -8.47
N THR A 166 13.65 -0.51 -9.38
CA THR A 166 14.13 0.87 -9.23
C THR A 166 12.94 1.83 -9.07
N ALA A 167 13.20 3.04 -8.59
CA ALA A 167 12.13 4.05 -8.50
C ALA A 167 11.58 4.41 -9.90
N ASN A 168 12.44 4.47 -10.92
CA ASN A 168 12.03 4.72 -12.30
C ASN A 168 11.16 3.59 -12.88
N ASP A 169 11.49 2.32 -12.64
CA ASP A 169 10.68 1.19 -13.07
C ASP A 169 9.32 1.16 -12.35
N LEU A 170 9.32 1.43 -11.04
CA LEU A 170 8.07 1.52 -10.29
C LEU A 170 7.17 2.67 -10.75
N ALA A 171 7.72 3.77 -11.22
CA ALA A 171 6.92 4.83 -11.83
C ALA A 171 6.24 4.35 -13.13
N ARG A 172 6.91 3.52 -13.95
CA ARG A 172 6.28 2.85 -15.10
C ARG A 172 5.14 1.93 -14.66
N LEU A 173 5.39 1.16 -13.59
CA LEU A 173 4.37 0.28 -13.01
C LEU A 173 3.14 1.05 -12.54
N VAL A 174 3.33 2.17 -11.82
CA VAL A 174 2.22 3.02 -11.34
C VAL A 174 1.39 3.55 -12.50
N ARG A 175 2.04 4.05 -13.57
CA ARG A 175 1.33 4.53 -14.76
C ARG A 175 0.53 3.41 -15.44
N ALA A 176 1.13 2.23 -15.62
CA ALA A 176 0.45 1.08 -16.19
C ALA A 176 -0.73 0.62 -15.31
N ALA A 177 -0.54 0.56 -13.99
CA ALA A 177 -1.60 0.18 -13.05
C ALA A 177 -2.77 1.18 -13.03
N ALA A 178 -2.51 2.46 -13.32
CA ALA A 178 -3.52 3.50 -13.37
C ALA A 178 -4.51 3.33 -14.54
N GLU A 179 -4.16 2.58 -15.58
CA GLU A 179 -5.08 2.25 -16.69
C GLU A 179 -6.19 1.29 -16.26
N TYR A 180 -6.05 0.61 -15.12
CA TYR A 180 -7.02 -0.34 -14.59
C TYR A 180 -7.95 0.33 -13.57
N PRO A 181 -9.24 0.57 -13.89
CA PRO A 181 -10.18 1.22 -12.97
C PRO A 181 -10.28 0.51 -11.62
N ARG A 182 -10.27 -0.84 -11.62
CA ARG A 182 -10.33 -1.63 -10.38
C ARG A 182 -9.09 -1.47 -9.50
N ILE A 183 -7.90 -1.31 -10.08
CA ILE A 183 -6.69 -1.06 -9.29
C ILE A 183 -6.77 0.32 -8.64
N ARG A 184 -7.24 1.34 -9.34
CA ARG A 184 -7.47 2.66 -8.75
C ARG A 184 -8.47 2.59 -7.60
N GLU A 185 -9.65 2.03 -7.85
CA GLU A 185 -10.71 1.89 -6.84
C GLU A 185 -10.21 1.14 -5.59
N PHE A 186 -9.65 -0.06 -5.78
CA PHE A 186 -9.29 -0.92 -4.65
C PHE A 186 -8.10 -0.36 -3.86
N SER A 187 -7.11 0.19 -4.55
CA SER A 187 -5.94 0.76 -3.87
C SER A 187 -6.29 1.99 -3.02
N THR A 188 -7.33 2.73 -3.38
CA THR A 188 -7.76 3.94 -2.67
C THR A 188 -8.96 3.73 -1.76
N THR A 189 -9.51 2.51 -1.66
CA THR A 189 -10.59 2.18 -0.72
C THR A 189 -10.15 2.44 0.73
N PRO A 190 -10.80 3.34 1.51
CA PRO A 190 -10.34 3.74 2.84
C PRO A 190 -10.50 2.64 3.89
N SER A 191 -11.62 1.91 3.83
CA SER A 191 -11.95 0.78 4.70
C SER A 191 -12.96 -0.13 4.01
N HIS A 192 -12.94 -1.40 4.36
CA HIS A 192 -13.83 -2.40 3.78
C HIS A 192 -14.17 -3.47 4.80
N MET A 193 -15.41 -3.96 4.77
CA MET A 193 -15.89 -5.06 5.60
C MET A 193 -16.09 -6.27 4.70
N VAL A 194 -15.47 -7.38 5.05
CA VAL A 194 -15.55 -8.64 4.31
C VAL A 194 -16.32 -9.65 5.14
N GLU A 195 -17.35 -10.25 4.56
CA GLU A 195 -18.06 -11.37 5.17
C GLU A 195 -17.38 -12.68 4.75
N VAL A 196 -17.00 -13.47 5.76
CA VAL A 196 -16.42 -14.79 5.57
C VAL A 196 -17.56 -15.81 5.57
N SER A 197 -17.97 -16.25 4.37
CA SER A 197 -19.16 -17.10 4.15
C SER A 197 -19.16 -18.37 4.99
N ALA A 198 -18.00 -19.00 5.20
CA ALA A 198 -17.88 -20.24 5.96
C ALA A 198 -18.18 -20.10 7.46
N THR A 199 -18.09 -18.90 8.04
CA THR A 199 -18.24 -18.66 9.48
C THR A 199 -19.29 -17.59 9.83
N GLY A 200 -19.83 -16.88 8.83
CA GLY A 200 -20.67 -15.68 9.04
C GLY A 200 -19.94 -14.53 9.73
N GLN A 201 -18.62 -14.63 9.92
CA GLN A 201 -17.82 -13.62 10.59
C GLN A 201 -17.49 -12.48 9.64
N THR A 202 -17.71 -11.24 10.08
CA THR A 202 -17.32 -10.05 9.34
C THR A 202 -15.94 -9.56 9.79
N LEU A 203 -15.01 -9.36 8.84
CA LEU A 203 -13.67 -8.87 9.05
C LEU A 203 -13.52 -7.45 8.51
N GLY A 204 -13.17 -6.50 9.38
CA GLY A 204 -12.95 -5.12 8.97
C GLY A 204 -11.50 -4.84 8.55
N TYR A 205 -11.29 -4.30 7.36
CA TYR A 205 -9.98 -3.90 6.83
C TYR A 205 -9.88 -2.38 6.68
N ARG A 206 -8.67 -1.85 6.78
CA ARG A 206 -8.38 -0.43 6.59
C ARG A 206 -7.23 -0.28 5.61
N ASN A 207 -7.25 0.81 4.84
CA ASN A 207 -6.16 1.14 3.94
C ASN A 207 -4.83 1.22 4.70
N SER A 208 -3.79 0.67 4.10
CA SER A 208 -2.43 0.66 4.65
C SER A 208 -1.72 2.02 4.55
N ASN A 209 -2.20 2.91 3.66
CA ASN A 209 -1.77 4.29 3.54
C ASN A 209 -2.75 5.23 4.25
N SER A 210 -2.28 5.93 5.28
CA SER A 210 -3.12 6.87 6.05
C SER A 210 -3.55 8.08 5.23
N LEU A 211 -2.76 8.48 4.22
CA LEU A 211 -3.05 9.64 3.36
C LEU A 211 -4.33 9.47 2.52
N VAL A 212 -4.76 8.22 2.25
CA VAL A 212 -6.04 7.95 1.56
C VAL A 212 -7.25 8.50 2.30
N LYS A 213 -7.13 8.72 3.61
CA LYS A 213 -8.20 9.28 4.46
C LYS A 213 -8.03 10.77 4.76
N ASP A 214 -6.97 11.35 4.25
CA ASP A 214 -6.67 12.75 4.46
C ASP A 214 -7.34 13.56 3.35
N ASN A 215 -8.25 14.46 3.71
CA ASN A 215 -8.99 15.29 2.75
C ASN A 215 -8.10 16.29 2.00
N ASP A 216 -6.86 16.50 2.47
CA ASP A 216 -5.89 17.35 1.79
C ASP A 216 -5.21 16.63 0.61
N TRP A 217 -5.50 15.34 0.39
CA TRP A 217 -4.92 14.51 -0.67
C TRP A 217 -5.97 14.00 -1.65
N ASP A 218 -5.72 14.20 -2.94
CA ASP A 218 -6.47 13.58 -4.05
C ASP A 218 -5.64 12.42 -4.65
N ILE A 219 -5.62 11.27 -3.97
CA ILE A 219 -4.88 10.08 -4.37
C ILE A 219 -5.77 9.20 -5.24
N THR A 220 -5.37 8.98 -6.48
CA THR A 220 -6.10 8.14 -7.45
C THR A 220 -5.56 6.71 -7.55
N LEU A 221 -4.34 6.45 -7.08
CA LEU A 221 -3.73 5.13 -6.94
C LEU A 221 -2.65 5.17 -5.87
N GLN A 222 -2.52 4.10 -5.10
CA GLN A 222 -1.41 3.97 -4.15
C GLN A 222 -1.06 2.51 -3.84
N LYS A 223 0.15 2.30 -3.35
CA LYS A 223 0.55 1.08 -2.63
C LYS A 223 1.65 1.35 -1.65
N THR A 224 1.55 0.77 -0.45
CA THR A 224 2.62 0.80 0.55
C THR A 224 3.34 -0.53 0.62
N GLY A 225 4.61 -0.51 1.02
CA GLY A 225 5.42 -1.68 1.27
C GLY A 225 6.26 -1.55 2.54
N TYR A 226 6.56 -2.69 3.15
CA TYR A 226 7.53 -2.80 4.23
C TYR A 226 7.97 -4.25 4.42
N ILE A 227 9.23 -4.52 4.27
CA ILE A 227 9.99 -5.60 4.89
C ILE A 227 11.26 -4.99 5.46
N ARG A 228 12.00 -5.72 6.28
CA ARG A 228 13.22 -5.19 6.91
C ARG A 228 14.27 -4.74 5.88
N GLU A 229 14.40 -5.50 4.80
CA GLU A 229 15.38 -5.29 3.73
C GLU A 229 15.02 -4.13 2.78
N ALA A 230 13.71 -3.82 2.64
CA ALA A 230 13.22 -2.75 1.77
C ALA A 230 13.03 -1.41 2.48
N GLY A 231 13.10 -1.40 3.82
CA GLY A 231 12.64 -0.24 4.55
C GLY A 231 11.14 0.06 4.30
N ARG A 232 10.70 1.28 4.52
CA ARG A 232 9.32 1.69 4.25
C ARG A 232 9.21 2.31 2.86
N CYS A 233 8.31 1.76 2.06
CA CYS A 233 8.09 2.18 0.69
C CYS A 233 6.66 2.68 0.48
N VAL A 234 6.47 3.61 -0.44
CA VAL A 234 5.16 4.01 -0.97
C VAL A 234 5.30 4.45 -2.42
N VAL A 235 4.32 4.07 -3.22
CA VAL A 235 4.08 4.66 -4.53
C VAL A 235 2.68 5.25 -4.56
N MET A 236 2.52 6.38 -5.27
CA MET A 236 1.23 7.07 -5.40
C MET A 236 1.13 7.72 -6.79
N LEU A 237 -0.08 7.78 -7.31
CA LEU A 237 -0.53 8.74 -8.30
C LEU A 237 -1.54 9.64 -7.61
N ALA A 238 -1.29 10.94 -7.60
CA ALA A 238 -2.14 11.93 -6.94
C ALA A 238 -2.23 13.20 -7.76
N ASN A 239 -3.36 13.92 -7.66
CA ASN A 239 -3.48 15.25 -8.21
C ASN A 239 -2.92 16.26 -7.22
N ILE A 240 -1.88 16.99 -7.63
CA ILE A 240 -1.21 18.01 -6.82
C ILE A 240 -1.06 19.26 -7.69
N ALA A 241 -1.46 20.42 -7.18
CA ALA A 241 -1.49 21.67 -7.95
C ALA A 241 -2.21 21.51 -9.32
N SER A 242 -3.33 20.79 -9.33
CA SER A 242 -4.15 20.47 -10.51
C SER A 242 -3.45 19.63 -11.60
N LYS A 243 -2.35 18.96 -11.27
CA LYS A 243 -1.62 18.06 -12.17
C LYS A 243 -1.53 16.65 -11.58
N PRO A 244 -1.66 15.60 -12.40
CA PRO A 244 -1.41 14.23 -11.96
C PRO A 244 0.11 14.01 -11.79
N VAL A 245 0.53 13.54 -10.61
CA VAL A 245 1.93 13.34 -10.25
C VAL A 245 2.13 11.92 -9.73
N VAL A 246 3.11 11.22 -10.29
CA VAL A 246 3.60 9.95 -9.74
C VAL A 246 4.68 10.24 -8.71
N ILE A 247 4.52 9.70 -7.51
CA ILE A 247 5.48 9.79 -6.42
C ILE A 247 5.93 8.38 -6.04
N VAL A 248 7.23 8.13 -6.07
CA VAL A 248 7.86 6.89 -5.61
C VAL A 248 8.86 7.22 -4.52
N LEU A 249 8.65 6.67 -3.32
CA LEU A 249 9.52 6.83 -2.15
C LEU A 249 9.91 5.44 -1.64
N LEU A 250 11.19 5.10 -1.69
CA LEU A 250 11.72 3.80 -1.29
C LEU A 250 12.72 3.95 -0.15
N ASP A 251 12.85 2.88 0.63
CA ASP A 251 13.77 2.77 1.75
C ASP A 251 13.76 3.98 2.69
N SER A 252 12.56 4.34 3.17
CA SER A 252 12.41 5.37 4.19
C SER A 252 12.66 4.79 5.58
N ILE A 253 13.61 5.38 6.31
CA ILE A 253 13.91 5.00 7.69
C ILE A 253 12.93 5.66 8.66
N GLY A 254 12.32 4.86 9.55
CA GLY A 254 11.38 5.37 10.56
C GLY A 254 9.91 5.25 10.18
N LYS A 255 9.04 5.27 11.19
CA LYS A 255 7.63 4.87 11.05
C LYS A 255 6.80 5.85 10.21
N LEU A 256 7.07 7.14 10.29
CA LEU A 256 6.28 8.21 9.66
C LEU A 256 7.05 8.93 8.55
N THR A 257 8.29 8.57 8.31
CA THR A 257 9.19 9.28 7.39
C THR A 257 8.66 9.35 5.97
N ARG A 258 8.13 8.21 5.43
CA ARG A 258 7.56 8.21 4.08
C ARG A 258 6.33 9.11 3.94
N VAL A 259 5.53 9.26 5.01
CA VAL A 259 4.38 10.19 5.04
C VAL A 259 4.87 11.63 5.05
N ALA A 260 5.85 11.92 5.92
CA ALA A 260 6.46 13.24 5.96
C ALA A 260 7.17 13.62 4.64
N ASP A 261 7.78 12.65 3.96
CA ASP A 261 8.39 12.88 2.64
C ASP A 261 7.34 13.13 1.57
N ALA A 262 6.21 12.41 1.59
CA ALA A 262 5.09 12.68 0.69
C ALA A 262 4.54 14.10 0.88
N GLU A 263 4.38 14.56 2.15
CA GLU A 263 3.96 15.93 2.47
C GLU A 263 4.98 16.97 2.01
N ARG A 264 6.28 16.68 2.11
CA ARG A 264 7.33 17.57 1.59
C ARG A 264 7.24 17.70 0.07
N VAL A 265 7.02 16.58 -0.63
CA VAL A 265 6.85 16.58 -2.09
C VAL A 265 5.62 17.39 -2.48
N LYS A 266 4.47 17.16 -1.82
CA LYS A 266 3.23 17.89 -2.09
C LYS A 266 3.41 19.39 -1.91
N HIS A 267 3.90 19.82 -0.75
CA HIS A 267 4.12 21.22 -0.45
C HIS A 267 5.09 21.91 -1.44
N TRP A 268 6.19 21.22 -1.79
CA TRP A 268 7.15 21.71 -2.75
C TRP A 268 6.55 21.87 -4.16
N LEU A 269 5.73 20.92 -4.60
CA LEU A 269 5.02 21.02 -5.88
C LEU A 269 4.01 22.16 -5.92
N GLU A 270 3.35 22.46 -4.78
CA GLU A 270 2.35 23.53 -4.66
C GLU A 270 2.96 24.92 -4.54
N THR A 271 4.14 25.04 -3.90
CA THR A 271 4.70 26.35 -3.50
C THR A 271 6.08 26.65 -4.06
N GLY A 272 6.82 25.64 -4.54
CA GLY A 272 8.25 25.75 -4.89
C GLY A 272 9.19 25.80 -3.68
N GLU A 273 8.65 25.72 -2.44
CA GLU A 273 9.40 25.90 -1.20
C GLU A 273 9.49 24.62 -0.36
N SER A 274 10.50 24.55 0.51
CA SER A 274 10.63 23.47 1.49
C SER A 274 9.54 23.55 2.55
N LEU A 275 8.96 22.42 2.94
CA LEU A 275 8.00 22.35 4.04
C LEU A 275 8.66 22.74 5.38
N PRO A 276 8.15 23.77 6.09
CA PRO A 276 8.70 24.19 7.37
C PRO A 276 8.68 23.08 8.42
N ALA A 277 9.72 23.01 9.27
CA ALA A 277 9.84 21.99 10.32
C ALA A 277 8.66 22.01 11.32
N THR A 278 8.04 23.17 11.54
CA THR A 278 6.86 23.33 12.39
C THR A 278 5.64 22.60 11.82
N MET A 279 5.42 22.68 10.51
CA MET A 279 4.32 21.98 9.83
C MET A 279 4.53 20.46 9.81
N LEU A 280 5.77 19.99 9.65
CA LEU A 280 6.08 18.56 9.72
C LEU A 280 5.68 17.92 11.06
N ARG A 281 5.84 18.65 12.18
CA ARG A 281 5.40 18.16 13.50
C ARG A 281 3.88 18.00 13.57
N GLN A 282 3.12 18.91 12.97
CA GLN A 282 1.66 18.83 12.93
C GLN A 282 1.17 17.68 12.06
N VAL A 283 1.76 17.47 10.88
CA VAL A 283 1.46 16.33 9.99
C VAL A 283 1.70 15.00 10.68
N VAL A 284 2.85 14.86 11.36
CA VAL A 284 3.19 13.64 12.09
C VAL A 284 2.21 13.38 13.26
N GLN A 285 1.68 14.43 13.92
CA GLN A 285 0.69 14.31 15.00
C GLN A 285 -0.71 13.98 14.48
N LYS A 286 -1.13 14.48 13.31
CA LYS A 286 -2.42 14.16 12.67
C LYS A 286 -2.51 12.69 12.24
N THR A 287 -1.36 12.04 11.97
CA THR A 287 -1.36 10.62 11.56
C THR A 287 -1.71 9.74 12.76
N PRO A 288 -2.83 8.99 12.75
CA PRO A 288 -3.26 8.19 13.89
C PRO A 288 -2.17 7.19 14.30
N GLN A 289 -1.57 7.38 15.47
CA GLN A 289 -0.73 6.36 16.06
C GLN A 289 -1.63 5.17 16.39
N LYS A 290 -1.30 3.99 15.86
CA LYS A 290 -1.95 2.74 16.26
C LYS A 290 -1.83 2.65 17.78
N ALA A 291 -2.95 2.70 18.51
CA ALA A 291 -2.96 2.55 19.97
C ALA A 291 -2.14 1.31 20.31
N THR A 292 -0.99 1.51 20.90
CA THR A 292 -0.18 0.45 21.52
C THR A 292 -1.02 -0.10 22.66
N GLY A 293 -1.23 -1.40 22.65
CA GLY A 293 -2.11 -2.22 23.46
C GLY A 293 -2.50 -1.67 24.83
N LYS A 294 -3.75 -1.93 25.18
CA LYS A 294 -4.27 -1.76 26.55
C LYS A 294 -3.26 -2.35 27.56
N PRO A 295 -3.01 -1.68 28.69
CA PRO A 295 -2.19 -2.27 29.75
C PRO A 295 -2.87 -3.56 30.19
N VAL A 296 -2.12 -4.64 30.17
CA VAL A 296 -2.54 -5.91 30.79
C VAL A 296 -2.70 -5.62 32.27
N THR A 297 -3.94 -5.57 32.74
CA THR A 297 -4.27 -5.50 34.16
C THR A 297 -3.66 -6.76 34.81
N LYS A 298 -2.63 -6.57 35.62
CA LYS A 298 -2.09 -7.62 36.48
C LYS A 298 -3.23 -8.07 37.40
N VAL A 299 -3.75 -9.26 37.13
CA VAL A 299 -4.60 -9.96 38.06
C VAL A 299 -3.71 -10.34 39.24
N SER A 300 -3.88 -9.65 40.35
CA SER A 300 -3.28 -9.95 41.64
C SER A 300 -3.78 -11.32 42.08
N ALA A 301 -2.91 -12.31 42.10
CA ALA A 301 -3.21 -13.62 42.72
C ALA A 301 -3.33 -13.41 44.24
N LYS A 302 -4.55 -13.46 44.77
CA LYS A 302 -4.81 -13.61 46.18
C LYS A 302 -4.33 -15.01 46.60
N SER A 303 -3.31 -15.05 47.44
CA SER A 303 -2.87 -16.23 48.15
C SER A 303 -4.00 -16.72 49.09
N ALA A 304 -4.57 -17.87 48.77
CA ALA A 304 -5.44 -18.60 49.73
C ALA A 304 -4.56 -19.52 50.57
N SER A 305 -4.33 -19.14 51.82
CA SER A 305 -3.80 -20.00 52.87
C SER A 305 -4.90 -21.00 53.25
N GLY A 306 -4.77 -22.25 52.85
CA GLY A 306 -5.65 -23.37 53.21
C GLY A 306 -4.94 -24.42 54.02
N LYS A 307 -5.41 -24.62 55.22
CA LYS A 307 -4.99 -25.47 56.33
C LYS A 307 -4.60 -26.89 55.94
N ARG A 308 -3.47 -27.30 56.50
CA ARG A 308 -2.94 -28.67 56.58
C ARG A 308 -3.89 -29.55 57.42
N ALA A 309 -4.45 -30.61 56.86
CA ALA A 309 -5.07 -31.72 57.60
C ALA A 309 -4.15 -32.94 57.51
N LYS A 310 -3.68 -33.38 58.68
CA LYS A 310 -2.95 -34.64 58.87
C LYS A 310 -3.93 -35.80 58.75
N GLY A 311 -3.68 -36.77 57.92
CA GLY A 311 -4.38 -38.06 57.85
C GLY A 311 -3.38 -39.20 57.68
N LYS A 312 -3.49 -40.12 58.60
CA LYS A 312 -2.64 -41.24 58.97
C LYS A 312 -2.32 -42.25 57.87
N ILE A 313 -1.10 -42.75 57.98
CA ILE A 313 -0.52 -43.92 57.33
C ILE A 313 -1.18 -45.21 57.89
N GLY A 314 -1.53 -46.14 57.03
CA GLY A 314 -1.78 -47.52 57.36
C GLY A 314 -1.38 -48.42 56.15
N PRO A 315 -0.70 -49.57 56.39
CA PRO A 315 0.02 -50.30 55.38
C PRO A 315 -0.68 -51.57 54.89
N ARG A 316 -0.14 -52.14 53.78
CA ARG A 316 -0.18 -53.54 53.33
C ARG A 316 -1.29 -54.00 52.39
N GLY A 317 -0.79 -54.68 51.37
CA GLY A 317 -1.48 -55.71 50.63
C GLY A 317 -0.77 -56.11 49.32
N THR A 318 0.19 -57.00 49.47
CA THR A 318 0.80 -57.82 48.37
C THR A 318 -0.18 -58.85 47.83
N ARG A 319 -0.08 -59.15 46.52
CA ARG A 319 -0.34 -60.37 45.73
C ARG A 319 -1.19 -60.07 44.48
N ARG A 320 -0.93 -60.49 43.32
CA ARG A 320 -0.08 -61.47 42.58
C ARG A 320 0.12 -60.90 41.20
#